data_a9eadb9e6bcdeda7f999cc8fbdb8c252
#
_entry.id   a9eadb9e6bcdeda7f999cc8fbdb8c252
#
_cell.length_a   1.000
_cell.length_b   1.000
_cell.length_c   1.000
_cell.angle_alpha   90.00
_cell.angle_beta   90.00
_cell.angle_gamma   90.00
#
_symmetry.space_group_name_H-M   'P 1'
#
loop_
_entity.id
_entity.type
_entity.pdbx_description
1 polymer ?
#
loop_
_entity_poly.entity_id
_entity_poly.type
_entity_poly.pdbx_seq_one_letter_code
_entity_poly.pdbx_strand_id
1 'polypeptide(L)'
;MKRLLPLLLLLLAGCATSRPPPPPPPIAEAELRTTIAVLASDGFEGRMAGTPGSDKAAAYIAERFRAAGAQDVSLQAFKVDRTPTSLPAVSAKLPAGQRLFMEEMNKRGAFTAHNVVGRVRGRAPDGRAIVVMAHYDHLGICAPETTADRICNGAVDNASGVAAVIAVAERVATMGLDRDVWFVATDAEEWGLLGAKAFAASPPLPLGQIIAGFNLDTIAVAPKGMPVAMLAAKGTPLESLVRAAAASMGRTWDGDDEAAGFLQRQDGWALAQRGMPMIMAGGSFSDLKRLNAFLAAAYHSPADELRSDTELGGAVEDANLHVELVRRAASRTLLPSFGAVPQVGRR
;
A
#
# COMPACT_ATOMS: atom_id res chain seq x y z
N MET A 1 21.11 38.48 -68.29
CA MET A 1 20.58 38.68 -66.90
C MET A 1 19.72 37.49 -66.58
N LYS A 2 20.27 36.50 -65.84
CA LYS A 2 19.55 35.29 -65.38
C LYS A 2 19.09 35.54 -63.95
N ARG A 3 17.77 35.57 -63.71
CA ARG A 3 17.19 35.71 -62.40
C ARG A 3 17.14 34.32 -61.73
N LEU A 4 17.87 34.15 -60.62
CA LEU A 4 17.79 33.02 -59.77
C LEU A 4 16.57 33.21 -58.78
N LEU A 5 15.64 32.28 -58.84
CA LEU A 5 14.52 32.19 -57.85
C LEU A 5 15.02 31.39 -56.65
N PRO A 6 14.87 31.85 -55.40
CA PRO A 6 15.18 31.04 -54.22
C PRO A 6 14.07 30.04 -53.96
N LEU A 7 14.45 28.78 -53.88
CA LEU A 7 13.59 27.67 -53.50
C LEU A 7 13.43 27.70 -51.95
N LEU A 8 12.25 28.08 -51.47
CA LEU A 8 11.90 28.10 -50.04
C LEU A 8 11.50 26.68 -49.63
N LEU A 9 12.40 25.95 -48.95
CA LEU A 9 12.09 24.67 -48.34
C LEU A 9 11.25 24.93 -47.06
N LEU A 10 9.96 24.68 -47.13
CA LEU A 10 9.11 24.58 -45.92
C LEU A 10 9.43 23.26 -45.21
N LEU A 11 10.12 23.34 -44.07
CA LEU A 11 10.25 22.26 -43.11
C LEU A 11 8.91 22.11 -42.37
N LEU A 12 8.09 21.16 -42.81
CA LEU A 12 6.95 20.68 -42.05
C LEU A 12 7.46 19.93 -40.82
N ALA A 13 7.60 20.63 -39.69
CA ALA A 13 7.76 20.00 -38.39
C ALA A 13 6.47 19.27 -38.05
N GLY A 14 6.39 17.99 -38.41
CA GLY A 14 5.30 17.11 -37.98
C GLY A 14 5.34 16.97 -36.46
N CYS A 15 4.39 17.58 -35.77
CA CYS A 15 4.09 17.22 -34.40
C CYS A 15 3.67 15.73 -34.38
N ALA A 16 4.64 14.85 -34.10
CA ALA A 16 4.35 13.46 -33.80
C ALA A 16 3.55 13.45 -32.48
N THR A 17 2.23 13.42 -32.57
CA THR A 17 1.38 13.10 -31.45
C THR A 17 1.70 11.66 -31.06
N SER A 18 2.58 11.49 -30.08
CA SER A 18 2.90 10.18 -29.54
C SER A 18 1.60 9.57 -29.01
N ARG A 19 1.15 8.51 -29.66
CA ARG A 19 -0.01 7.74 -29.19
C ARG A 19 0.28 7.31 -27.75
N PRO A 20 -0.67 7.49 -26.82
CA PRO A 20 -0.47 7.01 -25.46
C PRO A 20 -0.10 5.53 -25.48
N PRO A 21 0.79 5.06 -24.61
CA PRO A 21 1.14 3.66 -24.54
C PRO A 21 -0.14 2.81 -24.31
N PRO A 22 -0.20 1.59 -24.83
CA PRO A 22 -1.32 0.70 -24.56
C PRO A 22 -1.42 0.47 -23.05
N PRO A 23 -2.63 0.19 -22.52
CA PRO A 23 -2.79 -0.11 -21.11
C PRO A 23 -1.93 -1.35 -20.76
N PRO A 24 -1.30 -1.36 -19.57
CA PRO A 24 -0.55 -2.53 -19.13
C PRO A 24 -1.46 -3.74 -18.99
N PRO A 25 -0.92 -4.97 -19.10
CA PRO A 25 -1.70 -6.17 -18.86
C PRO A 25 -2.23 -6.18 -17.42
N PRO A 26 -3.42 -6.75 -17.17
CA PRO A 26 -3.93 -6.89 -15.80
C PRO A 26 -2.94 -7.68 -14.92
N ILE A 27 -2.94 -7.37 -13.64
CA ILE A 27 -2.21 -8.14 -12.62
C ILE A 27 -2.87 -9.52 -12.54
N ALA A 28 -2.04 -10.57 -12.61
CA ALA A 28 -2.49 -11.95 -12.51
C ALA A 28 -2.29 -12.52 -11.10
N GLU A 29 -3.08 -13.52 -10.74
CA GLU A 29 -2.99 -14.18 -9.43
C GLU A 29 -1.59 -14.75 -9.15
N ALA A 30 -0.96 -15.36 -10.14
CA ALA A 30 0.36 -15.94 -10.01
C ALA A 30 1.43 -14.94 -9.59
N GLU A 31 1.30 -13.67 -10.00
CA GLU A 31 2.22 -12.59 -9.62
C GLU A 31 2.10 -12.26 -8.13
N LEU A 32 0.88 -12.08 -7.63
CA LEU A 32 0.63 -11.84 -6.21
C LEU A 32 1.07 -13.04 -5.38
N ARG A 33 0.65 -14.25 -5.76
CA ARG A 33 1.00 -15.50 -5.08
C ARG A 33 2.51 -15.68 -4.95
N THR A 34 3.27 -15.39 -6.00
CA THR A 34 4.74 -15.48 -5.98
C THR A 34 5.34 -14.53 -4.96
N THR A 35 4.91 -13.29 -4.92
CA THR A 35 5.44 -12.27 -3.98
C THR A 35 5.02 -12.58 -2.54
N ILE A 36 3.75 -12.97 -2.32
CA ILE A 36 3.25 -13.39 -1.00
C ILE A 36 4.05 -14.60 -0.49
N ALA A 37 4.25 -15.62 -1.35
CA ALA A 37 5.01 -16.83 -0.99
C ALA A 37 6.44 -16.53 -0.56
N VAL A 38 7.08 -15.52 -1.12
CA VAL A 38 8.41 -15.09 -0.69
C VAL A 38 8.33 -14.41 0.67
N LEU A 39 7.51 -13.35 0.79
CA LEU A 39 7.44 -12.53 2.01
C LEU A 39 6.88 -13.31 3.22
N ALA A 40 5.92 -14.19 3.00
CA ALA A 40 5.31 -15.01 4.04
C ALA A 40 6.01 -16.37 4.22
N SER A 41 7.27 -16.52 3.77
CA SER A 41 8.04 -17.72 4.05
C SER A 41 8.75 -17.62 5.39
N ASP A 42 9.02 -18.79 6.01
CA ASP A 42 9.77 -18.90 7.28
C ASP A 42 11.16 -18.26 7.21
N GLY A 43 11.74 -18.16 6.01
CA GLY A 43 13.02 -17.49 5.79
C GLY A 43 13.03 -16.00 6.12
N PHE A 44 11.86 -15.39 6.25
CA PHE A 44 11.66 -14.00 6.67
C PHE A 44 11.25 -13.88 8.14
N GLU A 45 11.15 -15.00 8.86
CA GLU A 45 10.92 -15.06 10.32
C GLU A 45 9.75 -14.17 10.79
N GLY A 46 8.68 -14.10 9.98
CA GLY A 46 7.50 -13.26 10.29
C GLY A 46 7.77 -11.76 10.33
N ARG A 47 8.86 -11.29 9.76
CA ARG A 47 9.18 -9.88 9.44
C ARG A 47 9.01 -8.87 10.59
N MET A 48 9.19 -9.30 11.85
CA MET A 48 9.04 -8.39 13.00
C MET A 48 9.99 -7.19 12.86
N ALA A 49 9.49 -5.99 13.04
CA ALA A 49 10.26 -4.76 12.94
C ALA A 49 11.56 -4.78 13.77
N GLY A 50 12.67 -4.34 13.18
CA GLY A 50 13.98 -4.33 13.81
C GLY A 50 14.60 -5.73 14.00
N THR A 51 14.20 -6.72 13.22
CA THR A 51 14.83 -8.05 13.15
C THR A 51 15.50 -8.30 11.81
N PRO A 52 16.40 -9.28 11.70
CA PRO A 52 16.94 -9.68 10.40
C PRO A 52 15.89 -10.07 9.37
N GLY A 53 14.73 -10.61 9.79
CA GLY A 53 13.61 -10.94 8.92
C GLY A 53 12.99 -9.69 8.30
N SER A 54 12.79 -8.62 9.08
CA SER A 54 12.35 -7.31 8.58
C SER A 54 13.38 -6.70 7.62
N ASP A 55 14.67 -6.74 7.95
CA ASP A 55 15.72 -6.21 7.08
C ASP A 55 15.77 -6.93 5.72
N LYS A 56 15.59 -8.27 5.71
CA LYS A 56 15.48 -9.05 4.48
C LYS A 56 14.27 -8.63 3.65
N ALA A 57 13.11 -8.40 4.31
CA ALA A 57 11.90 -7.96 3.64
C ALA A 57 12.09 -6.58 3.01
N ALA A 58 12.67 -5.63 3.74
CA ALA A 58 13.01 -4.30 3.22
C ALA A 58 13.92 -4.37 2.00
N ALA A 59 14.97 -5.21 2.05
CA ALA A 59 15.89 -5.40 0.93
C ALA A 59 15.19 -6.00 -0.30
N TYR A 60 14.38 -7.03 -0.11
CA TYR A 60 13.58 -7.65 -1.17
C TYR A 60 12.64 -6.64 -1.82
N ILE A 61 11.88 -5.88 -1.03
CA ILE A 61 10.94 -4.88 -1.53
C ILE A 61 11.66 -3.78 -2.30
N ALA A 62 12.80 -3.30 -1.78
CA ALA A 62 13.61 -2.30 -2.46
C ALA A 62 14.12 -2.78 -3.83
N GLU A 63 14.52 -4.05 -3.92
CA GLU A 63 14.92 -4.68 -5.20
C GLU A 63 13.72 -4.75 -6.16
N ARG A 64 12.54 -5.18 -5.68
CA ARG A 64 11.34 -5.26 -6.49
C ARG A 64 10.89 -3.89 -7.00
N PHE A 65 10.97 -2.83 -6.18
CA PHE A 65 10.68 -1.47 -6.63
C PHE A 65 11.64 -1.01 -7.72
N ARG A 66 12.95 -1.31 -7.60
CA ARG A 66 13.94 -1.02 -8.66
C ARG A 66 13.63 -1.80 -9.94
N ALA A 67 13.34 -3.08 -9.83
CA ALA A 67 12.98 -3.94 -10.96
C ALA A 67 11.70 -3.47 -11.66
N ALA A 68 10.72 -2.94 -10.91
CA ALA A 68 9.52 -2.31 -11.42
C ALA A 68 9.80 -0.99 -12.18
N GLY A 69 11.01 -0.45 -12.13
CA GLY A 69 11.38 0.83 -12.76
C GLY A 69 11.19 2.05 -11.85
N ALA A 70 10.93 1.86 -10.56
CA ALA A 70 10.93 2.97 -9.62
C ALA A 70 12.34 3.54 -9.45
N GLN A 71 12.41 4.85 -9.35
CA GLN A 71 13.62 5.64 -9.14
C GLN A 71 13.70 6.11 -7.69
N ASP A 72 14.86 6.62 -7.29
CA ASP A 72 15.09 7.17 -5.95
C ASP A 72 14.73 6.16 -4.82
N VAL A 73 14.90 4.84 -5.10
CA VAL A 73 14.58 3.79 -4.13
C VAL A 73 15.57 3.85 -2.97
N SER A 74 15.04 4.08 -1.78
CA SER A 74 15.82 4.25 -0.56
C SER A 74 15.16 3.60 0.65
N LEU A 75 15.96 3.34 1.68
CA LEU A 75 15.50 2.97 3.01
C LEU A 75 15.43 4.22 3.87
N GLN A 76 14.24 4.58 4.32
CA GLN A 76 14.04 5.68 5.26
C GLN A 76 14.13 5.14 6.68
N ALA A 77 15.30 5.29 7.30
CA ALA A 77 15.54 4.86 8.66
C ALA A 77 14.79 5.74 9.67
N PHE A 78 14.22 5.12 10.71
CA PHE A 78 13.64 5.81 11.85
C PHE A 78 13.89 5.02 13.14
N LYS A 79 13.92 5.73 14.26
CA LYS A 79 14.09 5.11 15.56
C LYS A 79 12.75 4.76 16.17
N VAL A 80 12.68 3.56 16.70
CA VAL A 80 11.61 3.11 17.58
C VAL A 80 12.14 3.20 19.01
N ASP A 81 11.75 4.25 19.72
CA ASP A 81 12.09 4.44 21.13
C ASP A 81 10.92 3.95 21.99
N ARG A 82 11.13 2.86 22.69
CA ARG A 82 10.23 2.40 23.74
C ARG A 82 11.02 2.20 25.03
N THR A 83 10.61 2.91 26.04
CA THR A 83 11.09 2.65 27.40
C THR A 83 10.25 1.50 27.98
N PRO A 84 10.86 0.38 28.37
CA PRO A 84 10.12 -0.80 28.88
C PRO A 84 9.23 -0.54 30.12
N THR A 85 9.41 0.62 30.76
CA THR A 85 8.84 0.92 32.10
C THR A 85 7.40 1.45 32.09
N SER A 86 6.77 1.68 30.94
CA SER A 86 5.46 2.35 30.88
C SER A 86 4.34 1.54 30.21
N LEU A 87 4.57 0.27 29.88
CA LEU A 87 3.58 -0.51 29.17
C LEU A 87 2.67 -1.26 30.15
N PRO A 88 1.34 -1.25 29.93
CA PRO A 88 0.41 -1.98 30.78
C PRO A 88 0.69 -3.49 30.72
N ALA A 89 0.37 -4.20 31.81
CA ALA A 89 0.45 -5.65 31.83
C ALA A 89 -0.35 -6.26 30.67
N VAL A 90 0.28 -7.18 29.95
CA VAL A 90 -0.34 -7.82 28.79
C VAL A 90 -1.53 -8.65 29.26
N SER A 91 -2.70 -8.38 28.70
CA SER A 91 -3.92 -9.08 29.08
C SER A 91 -3.88 -10.55 28.69
N ALA A 92 -4.16 -11.44 29.65
CA ALA A 92 -4.29 -12.87 29.39
C ALA A 92 -5.47 -13.24 28.46
N LYS A 93 -6.36 -12.28 28.18
CA LYS A 93 -7.51 -12.45 27.27
C LYS A 93 -7.15 -12.28 25.79
N LEU A 94 -5.96 -11.76 25.49
CA LEU A 94 -5.49 -11.62 24.11
C LEU A 94 -5.16 -12.98 23.49
N PRO A 95 -5.31 -13.14 22.18
CA PRO A 95 -4.79 -14.28 21.44
C PRO A 95 -3.31 -14.52 21.76
N ALA A 96 -2.87 -15.77 21.74
CA ALA A 96 -1.53 -16.15 22.19
C ALA A 96 -0.42 -15.42 21.42
N GLY A 97 -0.55 -15.30 20.08
CA GLY A 97 0.40 -14.59 19.24
C GLY A 97 0.50 -13.12 19.60
N GLN A 98 -0.63 -12.45 19.72
CA GLN A 98 -0.69 -11.04 20.09
C GLN A 98 -0.12 -10.78 21.49
N ARG A 99 -0.36 -11.71 22.43
CA ARG A 99 0.22 -11.61 23.76
C ARG A 99 1.73 -11.74 23.74
N LEU A 100 2.27 -12.75 23.06
CA LEU A 100 3.72 -12.94 22.93
C LEU A 100 4.40 -11.76 22.22
N PHE A 101 3.78 -11.25 21.16
CA PHE A 101 4.25 -10.05 20.48
C PHE A 101 4.31 -8.84 21.44
N MET A 102 3.26 -8.59 22.22
CA MET A 102 3.24 -7.50 23.22
C MET A 102 4.28 -7.72 24.33
N GLU A 103 4.50 -8.96 24.75
CA GLU A 103 5.55 -9.29 25.73
C GLU A 103 6.94 -9.01 25.16
N GLU A 104 7.17 -9.35 23.89
CA GLU A 104 8.40 -9.04 23.19
C GLU A 104 8.60 -7.53 23.01
N MET A 105 7.55 -6.81 22.61
CA MET A 105 7.56 -5.36 22.55
C MET A 105 7.95 -4.72 23.87
N ASN A 106 7.49 -5.30 25.00
CA ASN A 106 7.79 -4.79 26.33
C ASN A 106 9.24 -5.07 26.78
N LYS A 107 9.87 -6.10 26.24
CA LYS A 107 11.27 -6.46 26.54
C LYS A 107 12.27 -5.72 25.67
N ARG A 108 11.85 -5.32 24.47
CA ARG A 108 12.74 -4.71 23.49
C ARG A 108 13.09 -3.28 23.85
N GLY A 109 14.40 -2.97 23.83
CA GLY A 109 14.89 -1.60 23.86
C GLY A 109 14.67 -0.86 22.53
N ALA A 110 15.26 0.32 22.42
CA ALA A 110 15.23 1.09 21.18
C ALA A 110 15.91 0.33 20.02
N PHE A 111 15.32 0.41 18.83
CA PHE A 111 15.89 -0.15 17.60
C PHE A 111 15.66 0.79 16.42
N THR A 112 16.32 0.51 15.30
CA THR A 112 16.08 1.21 14.02
C THR A 112 15.20 0.34 13.14
N ALA A 113 14.18 0.95 12.56
CA ALA A 113 13.31 0.37 11.55
C ALA A 113 13.42 1.15 10.23
N HIS A 114 12.95 0.60 9.11
CA HIS A 114 13.16 1.18 7.79
C HIS A 114 11.92 1.13 6.93
N ASN A 115 11.36 2.27 6.55
CA ASN A 115 10.43 2.27 5.42
C ASN A 115 11.22 2.11 4.11
N VAL A 116 10.62 1.41 3.14
CA VAL A 116 11.12 1.35 1.77
C VAL A 116 10.34 2.34 0.93
N VAL A 117 11.03 3.28 0.29
CA VAL A 117 10.40 4.34 -0.50
C VAL A 117 10.97 4.32 -1.91
N GLY A 118 10.10 4.41 -2.92
CA GLY A 118 10.49 4.51 -4.31
C GLY A 118 9.54 5.40 -5.10
N ARG A 119 9.99 5.95 -6.24
CA ARG A 119 9.19 6.87 -7.04
C ARG A 119 9.16 6.46 -8.51
N VAL A 120 7.98 6.41 -9.09
CA VAL A 120 7.79 6.44 -10.54
C VAL A 120 7.52 7.88 -10.94
N ARG A 121 8.44 8.46 -11.77
CA ARG A 121 8.32 9.85 -12.19
C ARG A 121 7.22 10.04 -13.21
N GLY A 122 6.44 11.09 -13.00
CA GLY A 122 5.49 11.59 -13.99
C GLY A 122 6.21 12.27 -15.17
N ARG A 123 5.62 12.20 -16.34
CA ARG A 123 6.13 12.87 -17.55
C ARG A 123 5.79 14.37 -17.63
N ALA A 124 4.80 14.83 -16.84
CA ALA A 124 4.36 16.22 -16.82
C ALA A 124 4.05 16.65 -15.37
N PRO A 125 5.03 16.55 -14.44
CA PRO A 125 4.79 16.80 -13.02
C PRO A 125 4.37 18.27 -12.81
N ASP A 126 3.37 18.46 -11.94
CA ASP A 126 2.83 19.76 -11.55
C ASP A 126 3.10 20.07 -10.06
N GLY A 127 4.08 19.40 -9.47
CA GLY A 127 4.42 19.49 -8.05
C GLY A 127 3.48 18.71 -7.14
N ARG A 128 2.54 17.94 -7.71
CA ARG A 128 1.61 17.07 -6.99
C ARG A 128 1.99 15.61 -7.20
N ALA A 129 1.66 14.79 -6.22
CA ALA A 129 2.01 13.38 -6.23
C ALA A 129 0.91 12.51 -5.63
N ILE A 130 1.00 11.22 -5.96
CA ILE A 130 0.16 10.15 -5.44
C ILE A 130 1.04 9.26 -4.55
N VAL A 131 0.49 8.74 -3.46
CA VAL A 131 1.16 7.73 -2.62
C VAL A 131 0.38 6.42 -2.69
N VAL A 132 1.09 5.30 -2.83
CA VAL A 132 0.55 3.95 -2.70
C VAL A 132 1.37 3.24 -1.65
N MET A 133 0.73 2.67 -0.63
CA MET A 133 1.45 2.11 0.50
C MET A 133 0.85 0.82 1.04
N ALA A 134 1.69 0.04 1.72
CA ALA A 134 1.34 -1.11 2.54
C ALA A 134 2.41 -1.30 3.60
N HIS A 135 2.07 -1.84 4.78
CA HIS A 135 3.09 -2.27 5.73
C HIS A 135 3.65 -3.64 5.37
N TYR A 136 4.90 -3.87 5.74
CA TYR A 136 5.55 -5.14 5.45
C TYR A 136 5.99 -5.91 6.70
N ASP A 137 6.02 -5.27 7.86
CA ASP A 137 6.28 -5.94 9.13
C ASP A 137 5.09 -6.82 9.54
N HIS A 138 5.40 -7.79 10.42
CA HIS A 138 4.38 -8.57 11.10
C HIS A 138 4.92 -9.02 12.49
N LEU A 139 4.36 -10.04 13.08
CA LEU A 139 4.59 -10.34 14.50
C LEU A 139 5.84 -11.16 14.81
N GLY A 140 6.52 -11.70 13.79
CA GLY A 140 7.71 -12.52 14.02
C GLY A 140 7.39 -13.89 14.61
N ILE A 141 8.19 -14.31 15.58
CA ILE A 141 7.96 -15.55 16.32
C ILE A 141 6.89 -15.29 17.38
N CYS A 142 5.69 -15.78 17.14
CA CYS A 142 4.48 -15.42 17.87
C CYS A 142 3.83 -16.60 18.65
N ALA A 143 4.47 -17.78 18.64
CA ALA A 143 3.96 -18.93 19.38
C ALA A 143 5.02 -19.54 20.30
N PRO A 144 4.62 -20.23 21.39
CA PRO A 144 5.53 -20.86 22.34
C PRO A 144 6.42 -21.92 21.70
N GLU A 145 7.57 -22.22 22.33
CA GLU A 145 8.52 -23.25 21.85
C GLU A 145 7.91 -24.65 21.75
N THR A 146 6.83 -24.91 22.47
CA THR A 146 6.10 -26.18 22.42
C THR A 146 5.19 -26.32 21.21
N THR A 147 5.02 -25.27 20.40
CA THR A 147 4.19 -25.26 19.20
C THR A 147 5.03 -25.68 17.99
N ALA A 148 4.49 -26.52 17.11
CA ALA A 148 5.19 -27.01 15.94
C ALA A 148 5.49 -25.88 14.94
N ASP A 149 4.50 -24.99 14.72
CA ASP A 149 4.63 -23.77 13.96
C ASP A 149 4.61 -22.57 14.89
N ARG A 150 5.66 -21.74 14.81
CA ARG A 150 5.87 -20.62 15.73
C ARG A 150 5.93 -19.27 15.05
N ILE A 151 5.93 -19.25 13.73
CA ILE A 151 6.16 -18.05 12.96
C ILE A 151 4.82 -17.49 12.51
N CYS A 152 4.54 -16.25 12.87
CA CYS A 152 3.44 -15.52 12.27
C CYS A 152 3.92 -14.99 10.93
N ASN A 153 3.66 -15.73 9.85
CA ASN A 153 4.15 -15.39 8.52
C ASN A 153 3.38 -14.24 7.86
N GLY A 154 2.14 -13.95 8.31
CA GLY A 154 1.37 -12.80 7.86
C GLY A 154 1.19 -12.77 6.34
N ALA A 155 0.62 -13.84 5.79
CA ALA A 155 0.41 -13.94 4.34
C ALA A 155 -0.67 -12.95 3.86
N VAL A 156 -1.77 -12.87 4.61
CA VAL A 156 -2.86 -11.92 4.38
C VAL A 156 -2.51 -10.58 5.00
N ASP A 157 -1.99 -10.58 6.21
CA ASP A 157 -1.58 -9.41 6.99
C ASP A 157 -0.04 -9.32 7.10
N ASN A 158 0.70 -8.57 6.27
CA ASN A 158 0.21 -7.86 5.11
C ASN A 158 1.15 -8.10 3.91
N ALA A 159 1.65 -9.36 3.76
CA ALA A 159 2.38 -9.71 2.54
C ALA A 159 1.51 -9.53 1.29
N SER A 160 0.17 -9.68 1.43
CA SER A 160 -0.79 -9.48 0.34
C SER A 160 -0.82 -8.04 -0.15
N GLY A 161 -0.88 -7.06 0.76
CA GLY A 161 -0.84 -5.65 0.41
C GLY A 161 0.47 -5.24 -0.22
N VAL A 162 1.61 -5.72 0.32
CA VAL A 162 2.93 -5.45 -0.28
C VAL A 162 3.03 -6.05 -1.69
N ALA A 163 2.53 -7.26 -1.90
CA ALA A 163 2.52 -7.88 -3.22
C ALA A 163 1.73 -7.05 -4.23
N ALA A 164 0.57 -6.52 -3.82
CA ALA A 164 -0.22 -5.64 -4.68
C ALA A 164 0.49 -4.30 -4.94
N VAL A 165 1.11 -3.67 -3.94
CA VAL A 165 1.88 -2.42 -4.11
C VAL A 165 3.00 -2.61 -5.13
N ILE A 166 3.76 -3.72 -5.06
CA ILE A 166 4.81 -4.05 -6.02
C ILE A 166 4.21 -4.22 -7.43
N ALA A 167 3.15 -5.02 -7.57
CA ALA A 167 2.51 -5.26 -8.85
C ALA A 167 1.90 -3.98 -9.46
N VAL A 168 1.34 -3.10 -8.64
CA VAL A 168 0.87 -1.77 -9.07
C VAL A 168 2.04 -0.92 -9.55
N ALA A 169 3.19 -0.94 -8.85
CA ALA A 169 4.38 -0.18 -9.28
C ALA A 169 4.88 -0.64 -10.66
N GLU A 170 4.91 -1.93 -10.91
CA GLU A 170 5.29 -2.51 -12.22
C GLU A 170 4.38 -2.03 -13.35
N ARG A 171 3.07 -1.92 -13.10
CA ARG A 171 2.11 -1.42 -14.10
C ARG A 171 2.24 0.08 -14.30
N VAL A 172 2.30 0.83 -13.21
CA VAL A 172 2.40 2.30 -13.22
C VAL A 172 3.65 2.79 -13.94
N ALA A 173 4.79 2.13 -13.77
CA ALA A 173 6.05 2.49 -14.41
C ALA A 173 5.98 2.48 -15.95
N THR A 174 5.09 1.67 -16.53
CA THR A 174 4.92 1.55 -17.99
C THR A 174 3.89 2.52 -18.58
N MET A 175 3.07 3.17 -17.73
CA MET A 175 1.91 3.95 -18.18
C MET A 175 2.25 5.37 -18.65
N GLY A 176 3.40 5.91 -18.24
CA GLY A 176 3.78 7.29 -18.58
C GLY A 176 2.75 8.30 -18.04
N LEU A 177 2.41 8.20 -16.76
CA LEU A 177 1.44 9.06 -16.07
C LEU A 177 1.93 10.52 -16.01
N ASP A 178 1.02 11.45 -15.73
CA ASP A 178 1.36 12.87 -15.70
C ASP A 178 2.12 13.24 -14.41
N ARG A 179 1.68 12.72 -13.24
CA ARG A 179 2.23 13.05 -11.92
C ARG A 179 3.11 11.95 -11.37
N ASP A 180 3.98 12.32 -10.46
CA ASP A 180 4.80 11.38 -9.70
C ASP A 180 3.93 10.47 -8.85
N VAL A 181 4.32 9.18 -8.78
CA VAL A 181 3.70 8.19 -7.89
C VAL A 181 4.76 7.65 -6.96
N TRP A 182 4.56 7.82 -5.66
CA TRP A 182 5.43 7.30 -4.62
C TRP A 182 4.88 5.99 -4.08
N PHE A 183 5.74 4.99 -4.02
CA PHE A 183 5.47 3.69 -3.45
C PHE A 183 6.18 3.59 -2.12
N VAL A 184 5.45 3.20 -1.06
CA VAL A 184 5.97 3.15 0.30
C VAL A 184 5.61 1.81 0.92
N ALA A 185 6.61 1.04 1.31
CA ALA A 185 6.39 -0.10 2.20
C ALA A 185 6.84 0.32 3.60
N THR A 186 5.91 0.36 4.53
CA THR A 186 6.13 0.83 5.90
C THR A 186 6.55 -0.29 6.82
N ASP A 187 7.41 0.02 7.78
CA ASP A 187 7.81 -0.88 8.86
C ASP A 187 7.13 -0.47 10.17
N ALA A 188 7.05 -1.38 11.11
CA ALA A 188 6.52 -1.13 12.44
C ALA A 188 5.09 -0.56 12.46
N GLU A 189 4.22 -1.04 11.56
CA GLU A 189 2.78 -0.80 11.62
C GLU A 189 2.19 -1.44 12.87
N GLU A 190 2.53 -2.70 13.12
CA GLU A 190 2.12 -3.51 14.27
C GLU A 190 2.57 -2.91 15.62
N TRP A 191 3.53 -2.02 15.58
CA TRP A 191 4.03 -1.24 16.70
C TRP A 191 3.25 0.07 16.91
N GLY A 192 2.14 0.25 16.20
CA GLY A 192 1.25 1.40 16.28
C GLY A 192 1.52 2.43 15.19
N LEU A 193 1.59 2.01 13.94
CA LEU A 193 1.73 2.84 12.74
C LEU A 193 3.03 3.67 12.73
N LEU A 194 4.12 3.15 13.31
CA LEU A 194 5.32 3.96 13.52
C LEU A 194 6.02 4.32 12.22
N GLY A 195 6.06 3.42 11.24
CA GLY A 195 6.62 3.70 9.92
C GLY A 195 5.83 4.76 9.18
N ALA A 196 4.51 4.67 9.17
CA ALA A 196 3.65 5.69 8.57
C ALA A 196 3.80 7.06 9.27
N LYS A 197 3.89 7.07 10.59
CA LYS A 197 4.17 8.30 11.37
C LYS A 197 5.54 8.88 11.03
N ALA A 198 6.56 8.04 10.87
CA ALA A 198 7.91 8.47 10.48
C ALA A 198 7.92 9.04 9.05
N PHE A 199 7.24 8.37 8.11
CA PHE A 199 7.06 8.88 6.75
C PHE A 199 6.35 10.24 6.76
N ALA A 200 5.26 10.37 7.52
CA ALA A 200 4.51 11.62 7.64
C ALA A 200 5.30 12.75 8.34
N ALA A 201 6.28 12.42 9.20
CA ALA A 201 7.14 13.39 9.86
C ALA A 201 8.28 13.89 8.96
N SER A 202 8.80 13.02 8.08
CA SER A 202 9.93 13.33 7.19
C SER A 202 9.71 12.72 5.79
N PRO A 203 8.68 13.17 5.06
CA PRO A 203 8.40 12.64 3.73
C PRO A 203 9.42 13.16 2.70
N PRO A 204 9.66 12.40 1.60
CA PRO A 204 10.58 12.84 0.54
C PRO A 204 10.03 13.99 -0.31
N LEU A 205 8.81 14.43 -0.06
CA LEU A 205 8.14 15.56 -0.71
C LEU A 205 7.24 16.26 0.31
N PRO A 206 6.94 17.56 0.14
CA PRO A 206 6.01 18.28 1.01
C PRO A 206 4.66 17.59 1.09
N LEU A 207 4.12 17.35 2.29
CA LEU A 207 2.85 16.66 2.51
C LEU A 207 1.69 17.26 1.70
N GLY A 208 1.63 18.59 1.58
CA GLY A 208 0.61 19.30 0.81
C GLY A 208 0.65 19.05 -0.71
N GLN A 209 1.70 18.41 -1.21
CA GLN A 209 1.78 17.97 -2.59
C GLN A 209 1.12 16.61 -2.83
N ILE A 210 0.88 15.83 -1.78
CA ILE A 210 0.19 14.55 -1.89
C ILE A 210 -1.31 14.81 -2.00
N ILE A 211 -1.89 14.53 -3.17
CA ILE A 211 -3.29 14.80 -3.47
C ILE A 211 -4.20 13.58 -3.40
N ALA A 212 -3.62 12.40 -3.37
CA ALA A 212 -4.32 11.14 -3.13
C ALA A 212 -3.32 10.12 -2.57
N GLY A 213 -3.78 9.31 -1.62
CA GLY A 213 -3.01 8.20 -1.10
C GLY A 213 -3.89 6.96 -0.94
N PHE A 214 -3.33 5.82 -1.25
CA PHE A 214 -3.97 4.51 -1.23
C PHE A 214 -3.18 3.59 -0.31
N ASN A 215 -3.81 3.12 0.76
CA ASN A 215 -3.26 2.08 1.62
C ASN A 215 -3.87 0.72 1.25
N LEU A 216 -3.03 -0.29 1.10
CA LEU A 216 -3.43 -1.66 0.82
C LEU A 216 -3.06 -2.54 2.01
N ASP A 217 -4.07 -3.05 2.67
CA ASP A 217 -3.90 -3.82 3.88
C ASP A 217 -4.99 -4.90 3.97
N THR A 218 -4.58 -6.13 4.28
CA THR A 218 -5.48 -7.27 4.48
C THR A 218 -6.40 -7.52 3.26
N ILE A 219 -5.86 -7.39 2.03
CA ILE A 219 -6.66 -7.43 0.80
C ILE A 219 -7.02 -8.84 0.32
N ALA A 220 -6.44 -9.89 0.90
CA ALA A 220 -6.64 -11.28 0.47
C ALA A 220 -7.70 -12.03 1.32
N VAL A 221 -8.71 -11.32 1.82
CA VAL A 221 -9.81 -11.89 2.61
C VAL A 221 -11.03 -12.20 1.74
N ALA A 222 -11.39 -11.26 0.86
CA ALA A 222 -12.59 -11.37 0.07
C ALA A 222 -12.40 -12.24 -1.18
N PRO A 223 -13.43 -13.00 -1.59
CA PRO A 223 -13.41 -13.68 -2.88
C PRO A 223 -13.55 -12.67 -4.02
N LYS A 224 -13.35 -13.17 -5.25
CA LYS A 224 -13.63 -12.39 -6.46
C LYS A 224 -15.10 -11.97 -6.53
N GLY A 225 -15.34 -10.76 -7.08
CA GLY A 225 -16.69 -10.25 -7.37
C GLY A 225 -17.34 -9.46 -6.23
N MET A 226 -16.62 -9.24 -5.13
CA MET A 226 -17.15 -8.41 -4.03
C MET A 226 -17.27 -6.94 -4.43
N PRO A 227 -18.28 -6.22 -3.91
CA PRO A 227 -18.37 -4.77 -4.05
C PRO A 227 -17.10 -4.07 -3.58
N VAL A 228 -16.89 -2.85 -4.04
CA VAL A 228 -15.80 -2.00 -3.56
C VAL A 228 -16.30 -1.16 -2.39
N ALA A 229 -15.82 -1.46 -1.20
CA ALA A 229 -15.95 -0.60 -0.03
C ALA A 229 -14.82 0.43 0.01
N MET A 230 -15.02 1.52 0.73
CA MET A 230 -13.99 2.55 0.95
C MET A 230 -13.98 3.00 2.41
N LEU A 231 -12.81 2.98 3.02
CA LEU A 231 -12.56 3.59 4.32
C LEU A 231 -11.93 4.97 4.14
N ALA A 232 -12.44 5.93 4.88
CA ALA A 232 -12.08 7.35 4.83
C ALA A 232 -12.59 8.11 3.59
N ALA A 233 -12.44 9.42 3.65
CA ALA A 233 -12.67 10.38 2.55
C ALA A 233 -14.07 10.37 1.90
N LYS A 234 -15.13 9.88 2.59
CA LYS A 234 -16.51 10.03 2.13
C LYS A 234 -16.87 11.51 1.95
N GLY A 235 -17.67 11.80 0.92
CA GLY A 235 -18.04 13.18 0.57
C GLY A 235 -16.91 14.00 -0.07
N THR A 236 -15.77 13.38 -0.37
CA THR A 236 -14.65 14.05 -1.03
C THR A 236 -14.53 13.65 -2.51
N PRO A 237 -13.73 14.38 -3.31
CA PRO A 237 -13.44 13.97 -4.68
C PRO A 237 -12.82 12.57 -4.81
N LEU A 238 -12.17 12.04 -3.74
CA LEU A 238 -11.64 10.67 -3.75
C LEU A 238 -12.74 9.61 -3.78
N GLU A 239 -13.87 9.84 -3.11
CA GLU A 239 -15.03 8.94 -3.23
C GLU A 239 -15.50 8.85 -4.69
N SER A 240 -15.68 9.99 -5.34
CA SER A 240 -16.07 10.03 -6.75
C SER A 240 -15.07 9.32 -7.65
N LEU A 241 -13.76 9.44 -7.35
CA LEU A 241 -12.69 8.77 -8.08
C LEU A 241 -12.78 7.25 -7.90
N VAL A 242 -13.00 6.75 -6.67
CA VAL A 242 -13.14 5.31 -6.40
C VAL A 242 -14.37 4.75 -7.09
N ARG A 243 -15.53 5.41 -6.96
CA ARG A 243 -16.78 5.00 -7.63
C ARG A 243 -16.63 4.91 -9.14
N ALA A 244 -15.98 5.91 -9.74
CA ALA A 244 -15.72 5.92 -11.18
C ALA A 244 -14.73 4.82 -11.61
N ALA A 245 -13.71 4.51 -10.80
CA ALA A 245 -12.79 3.41 -11.04
C ALA A 245 -13.51 2.05 -10.95
N ALA A 246 -14.25 1.81 -9.87
CA ALA A 246 -15.03 0.59 -9.69
C ALA A 246 -16.01 0.36 -10.86
N ALA A 247 -16.78 1.38 -11.22
CA ALA A 247 -17.74 1.31 -12.33
C ALA A 247 -17.07 1.00 -13.68
N SER A 248 -15.88 1.60 -13.95
CA SER A 248 -15.13 1.33 -15.20
C SER A 248 -14.61 -0.11 -15.30
N MET A 249 -14.50 -0.81 -14.17
CA MET A 249 -14.08 -2.20 -14.06
C MET A 249 -15.27 -3.18 -13.92
N GLY A 250 -16.51 -2.67 -13.98
CA GLY A 250 -17.72 -3.47 -13.81
C GLY A 250 -17.95 -3.94 -12.37
N ARG A 251 -17.26 -3.33 -11.39
CA ARG A 251 -17.45 -3.64 -9.97
C ARG A 251 -18.55 -2.75 -9.36
N THR A 252 -19.35 -3.32 -8.48
CA THR A 252 -20.36 -2.59 -7.73
C THR A 252 -19.71 -1.78 -6.60
N TRP A 253 -20.41 -0.71 -6.20
CA TRP A 253 -20.00 0.15 -5.09
C TRP A 253 -20.75 -0.27 -3.81
N ASP A 254 -19.99 -0.40 -2.73
CA ASP A 254 -20.50 -0.55 -1.39
C ASP A 254 -20.43 0.82 -0.69
N GLY A 255 -21.58 1.39 -0.42
CA GLY A 255 -21.69 2.74 0.12
C GLY A 255 -21.95 2.80 1.62
N ASP A 256 -22.00 1.66 2.32
CA ASP A 256 -22.24 1.68 3.76
C ASP A 256 -21.00 2.08 4.59
N ASP A 257 -21.18 2.18 5.91
CA ASP A 257 -20.15 2.57 6.86
C ASP A 257 -19.80 1.44 7.84
N GLU A 258 -20.21 0.21 7.56
CA GLU A 258 -20.05 -0.91 8.49
C GLU A 258 -18.57 -1.14 8.82
N ALA A 259 -17.68 -0.93 7.84
CA ALA A 259 -16.23 -1.06 8.01
C ALA A 259 -15.53 0.15 8.69
N ALA A 260 -16.26 1.20 9.07
CA ALA A 260 -15.66 2.43 9.62
C ALA A 260 -14.82 2.20 10.88
N GLY A 261 -15.10 1.14 11.65
CA GLY A 261 -14.32 0.74 12.83
C GLY A 261 -12.85 0.38 12.53
N PHE A 262 -12.52 0.06 11.28
CA PHE A 262 -11.15 -0.29 10.87
C PHE A 262 -10.31 0.94 10.47
N LEU A 263 -10.92 2.12 10.33
CA LEU A 263 -10.26 3.32 9.83
C LEU A 263 -8.96 3.68 10.59
N GLN A 264 -8.95 3.53 11.90
CA GLN A 264 -7.82 3.94 12.75
C GLN A 264 -6.73 2.87 12.91
N ARG A 265 -6.92 1.70 12.31
CA ARG A 265 -6.08 0.51 12.47
C ARG A 265 -5.14 0.28 11.29
N GLN A 266 -4.87 1.30 10.50
CA GLN A 266 -4.10 1.17 9.28
C GLN A 266 -3.24 2.43 9.02
N ASP A 267 -2.17 2.27 8.28
CA ASP A 267 -1.15 3.29 8.04
C ASP A 267 -1.67 4.61 7.43
N GLY A 268 -2.64 4.52 6.54
CA GLY A 268 -3.25 5.71 5.95
C GLY A 268 -3.88 6.65 6.98
N TRP A 269 -4.30 6.13 8.13
CA TRP A 269 -4.79 6.97 9.24
C TRP A 269 -3.72 7.92 9.77
N ALA A 270 -2.48 7.43 9.98
CA ALA A 270 -1.39 8.26 10.46
C ALA A 270 -1.08 9.42 9.51
N LEU A 271 -1.18 9.18 8.20
CA LEU A 271 -1.00 10.21 7.18
C LEU A 271 -2.21 11.16 7.12
N ALA A 272 -3.43 10.62 7.24
CA ALA A 272 -4.65 11.42 7.24
C ALA A 272 -4.70 12.42 8.43
N GLN A 273 -4.18 12.03 9.60
CA GLN A 273 -4.03 12.93 10.75
C GLN A 273 -3.09 14.13 10.48
N ARG A 274 -2.28 14.05 9.43
CA ARG A 274 -1.40 15.14 8.98
C ARG A 274 -1.99 15.89 7.77
N GLY A 275 -3.27 15.64 7.45
CA GLY A 275 -4.00 16.33 6.38
C GLY A 275 -3.81 15.75 4.99
N MET A 276 -3.19 14.56 4.86
CA MET A 276 -3.11 13.87 3.57
C MET A 276 -4.41 13.14 3.23
N PRO A 277 -4.88 13.22 1.98
CA PRO A 277 -6.10 12.52 1.55
C PRO A 277 -5.79 11.04 1.30
N MET A 278 -5.89 10.23 2.36
CA MET A 278 -5.63 8.80 2.34
C MET A 278 -6.93 8.01 2.36
N ILE A 279 -6.96 6.90 1.62
CA ILE A 279 -8.07 5.94 1.62
C ILE A 279 -7.55 4.50 1.60
N MET A 280 -8.40 3.58 2.05
CA MET A 280 -8.37 2.16 1.68
C MET A 280 -9.61 1.86 0.84
N ALA A 281 -9.46 1.10 -0.23
CA ALA A 281 -10.58 0.70 -1.08
C ALA A 281 -10.40 -0.74 -1.56
N GLY A 282 -11.43 -1.55 -1.48
CA GLY A 282 -11.38 -2.94 -1.93
C GLY A 282 -12.55 -3.78 -1.46
N GLY A 283 -12.52 -5.05 -1.83
CA GLY A 283 -13.58 -6.01 -1.53
C GLY A 283 -13.52 -6.56 -0.10
N SER A 284 -12.35 -6.59 0.54
CA SER A 284 -12.20 -7.17 1.89
C SER A 284 -13.07 -6.47 2.95
N PHE A 285 -13.34 -5.19 2.76
CA PHE A 285 -14.13 -4.38 3.68
C PHE A 285 -15.63 -4.35 3.36
N SER A 286 -16.08 -4.99 2.29
CA SER A 286 -17.50 -5.21 1.99
C SER A 286 -17.98 -6.63 2.35
N ASP A 287 -17.09 -7.50 2.81
CA ASP A 287 -17.46 -8.81 3.39
C ASP A 287 -17.00 -8.89 4.85
N LEU A 288 -17.63 -8.13 5.72
CA LEU A 288 -17.29 -8.09 7.14
C LEU A 288 -17.46 -9.44 7.84
N LYS A 289 -18.32 -10.31 7.32
CA LYS A 289 -18.45 -11.66 7.88
C LYS A 289 -17.15 -12.46 7.66
N ARG A 290 -16.58 -12.44 6.45
CA ARG A 290 -15.29 -13.10 6.17
C ARG A 290 -14.15 -12.40 6.89
N LEU A 291 -14.13 -11.07 6.87
CA LEU A 291 -13.10 -10.30 7.58
C LEU A 291 -13.08 -10.65 9.08
N ASN A 292 -14.23 -10.65 9.75
CA ASN A 292 -14.32 -11.02 11.15
C ASN A 292 -13.96 -12.50 11.40
N ALA A 293 -14.28 -13.39 10.48
CA ALA A 293 -13.87 -14.79 10.57
C ALA A 293 -12.33 -14.93 10.46
N PHE A 294 -11.69 -14.22 9.54
CA PHE A 294 -10.23 -14.15 9.43
C PHE A 294 -9.60 -13.59 10.71
N LEU A 295 -10.11 -12.46 11.20
CA LEU A 295 -9.61 -11.81 12.43
C LEU A 295 -9.74 -12.71 13.67
N ALA A 296 -10.74 -13.58 13.72
CA ALA A 296 -10.95 -14.50 14.82
C ALA A 296 -10.10 -15.78 14.74
N ALA A 297 -9.74 -16.23 13.54
CA ALA A 297 -9.16 -17.55 13.32
C ALA A 297 -7.67 -17.54 12.94
N ALA A 298 -7.24 -16.58 12.10
CA ALA A 298 -5.89 -16.60 11.53
C ALA A 298 -5.08 -15.33 11.83
N TYR A 299 -5.73 -14.18 11.94
CA TYR A 299 -5.08 -12.90 12.17
C TYR A 299 -4.18 -12.93 13.41
N HIS A 300 -2.96 -12.43 13.27
CA HIS A 300 -1.97 -12.37 14.33
C HIS A 300 -1.65 -13.76 14.96
N SER A 301 -1.62 -14.77 14.11
CA SER A 301 -1.29 -16.15 14.52
C SER A 301 -0.52 -16.88 13.41
N PRO A 302 0.12 -18.04 13.73
CA PRO A 302 0.77 -18.86 12.70
C PRO A 302 -0.20 -19.43 11.65
N ALA A 303 -1.51 -19.25 11.81
CA ALA A 303 -2.50 -19.71 10.84
C ALA A 303 -2.66 -18.76 9.63
N ASP A 304 -2.09 -17.55 9.67
CA ASP A 304 -2.07 -16.63 8.52
C ASP A 304 -0.96 -17.03 7.53
N GLU A 305 -1.24 -18.08 6.79
CA GLU A 305 -0.34 -18.73 5.84
C GLU A 305 -0.88 -18.69 4.42
N LEU A 306 0.06 -18.64 3.46
CA LEU A 306 -0.29 -18.86 2.07
C LEU A 306 -0.37 -20.35 1.75
N ARG A 307 -1.58 -20.86 1.62
CA ARG A 307 -1.84 -22.26 1.24
C ARG A 307 -2.16 -22.38 -0.26
N SER A 308 -2.09 -23.60 -0.77
CA SER A 308 -2.44 -23.89 -2.18
C SER A 308 -3.88 -23.55 -2.52
N ASP A 309 -4.79 -23.63 -1.54
CA ASP A 309 -6.23 -23.32 -1.65
C ASP A 309 -6.58 -21.88 -1.23
N THR A 310 -5.61 -21.05 -0.88
CA THR A 310 -5.87 -19.64 -0.56
C THR A 310 -6.40 -18.92 -1.80
N GLU A 311 -7.62 -18.39 -1.69
CA GLU A 311 -8.29 -17.62 -2.74
C GLU A 311 -7.69 -16.21 -2.83
N LEU A 312 -7.03 -15.88 -3.94
CA LEU A 312 -6.47 -14.54 -4.16
C LEU A 312 -7.27 -13.72 -5.20
N GLY A 313 -8.39 -14.24 -5.68
CA GLY A 313 -9.19 -13.58 -6.72
C GLY A 313 -9.64 -12.17 -6.34
N GLY A 314 -10.07 -11.95 -5.09
CA GLY A 314 -10.42 -10.62 -4.58
C GLY A 314 -9.21 -9.70 -4.49
N ALA A 315 -8.06 -10.19 -4.01
CA ALA A 315 -6.81 -9.42 -3.97
C ALA A 315 -6.35 -9.00 -5.37
N VAL A 316 -6.51 -9.86 -6.37
CA VAL A 316 -6.23 -9.53 -7.78
C VAL A 316 -7.14 -8.42 -8.29
N GLU A 317 -8.44 -8.48 -7.99
CA GLU A 317 -9.38 -7.43 -8.35
C GLU A 317 -9.04 -6.10 -7.67
N ASP A 318 -8.67 -6.14 -6.40
CA ASP A 318 -8.28 -4.94 -5.64
C ASP A 318 -6.94 -4.37 -6.11
N ALA A 319 -5.96 -5.20 -6.44
CA ALA A 319 -4.70 -4.74 -7.03
C ALA A 319 -4.93 -4.04 -8.38
N ASN A 320 -5.76 -4.64 -9.26
CA ASN A 320 -6.13 -4.01 -10.53
C ASN A 320 -6.95 -2.73 -10.34
N LEU A 321 -7.83 -2.66 -9.33
CA LEU A 321 -8.54 -1.45 -8.95
C LEU A 321 -7.53 -0.33 -8.61
N HIS A 322 -6.47 -0.64 -7.86
CA HIS A 322 -5.47 0.35 -7.47
C HIS A 322 -4.63 0.83 -8.66
N VAL A 323 -4.37 -0.01 -9.69
CA VAL A 323 -3.79 0.46 -10.97
C VAL A 323 -4.68 1.54 -11.59
N GLU A 324 -6.00 1.31 -11.64
CA GLU A 324 -6.96 2.27 -12.21
C GLU A 324 -7.11 3.53 -11.34
N LEU A 325 -7.12 3.38 -10.01
CA LEU A 325 -7.15 4.51 -9.07
C LEU A 325 -5.93 5.42 -9.26
N VAL A 326 -4.72 4.82 -9.32
CA VAL A 326 -3.48 5.57 -9.55
C VAL A 326 -3.50 6.24 -10.93
N ARG A 327 -3.94 5.53 -11.98
CA ARG A 327 -4.06 6.10 -13.32
C ARG A 327 -4.95 7.34 -13.34
N ARG A 328 -6.08 7.30 -12.65
CA ARG A 328 -7.01 8.44 -12.54
C ARG A 328 -6.43 9.56 -11.69
N ALA A 329 -5.90 9.24 -10.53
CA ALA A 329 -5.36 10.23 -9.60
C ALA A 329 -4.12 10.94 -10.15
N ALA A 330 -3.25 10.21 -10.86
CA ALA A 330 -2.06 10.78 -11.48
C ALA A 330 -2.32 11.52 -12.79
N SER A 331 -3.52 11.44 -13.36
CA SER A 331 -3.91 12.18 -14.56
C SER A 331 -4.31 13.62 -14.23
N ARG A 332 -3.69 14.60 -14.88
CA ARG A 332 -4.05 16.02 -14.76
C ARG A 332 -5.42 16.34 -15.36
N THR A 333 -5.89 15.51 -16.28
CA THR A 333 -7.19 15.66 -16.92
C THR A 333 -8.32 15.06 -16.08
N LEU A 334 -8.10 13.85 -15.53
CA LEU A 334 -9.13 13.14 -14.75
C LEU A 334 -9.22 13.66 -13.32
N LEU A 335 -8.15 14.21 -12.79
CA LEU A 335 -8.07 14.83 -11.48
C LEU A 335 -7.39 16.21 -11.59
N PRO A 336 -8.06 17.23 -12.15
CA PRO A 336 -7.39 18.50 -12.46
C PRO A 336 -6.96 19.31 -11.24
N SER A 337 -7.74 19.31 -10.17
CA SER A 337 -7.34 19.94 -8.90
C SER A 337 -8.19 19.42 -7.74
N PHE A 338 -7.54 19.19 -6.59
CA PHE A 338 -8.24 19.21 -5.31
C PHE A 338 -8.13 20.62 -4.73
N GLY A 339 -9.26 21.24 -4.39
CA GLY A 339 -9.25 22.23 -3.32
C GLY A 339 -8.78 21.55 -2.04
N ALA A 340 -8.23 22.31 -1.08
CA ALA A 340 -7.79 21.78 0.19
C ALA A 340 -8.83 20.81 0.76
N VAL A 341 -8.42 19.57 1.05
CA VAL A 341 -9.31 18.60 1.70
C VAL A 341 -9.70 19.18 3.05
N PRO A 342 -10.99 19.23 3.41
CA PRO A 342 -11.38 19.64 4.75
C PRO A 342 -10.66 18.75 5.76
N GLN A 343 -9.98 19.36 6.72
CA GLN A 343 -9.36 18.61 7.81
C GLN A 343 -10.46 17.81 8.51
N VAL A 344 -10.27 16.49 8.60
CA VAL A 344 -11.13 15.64 9.42
C VAL A 344 -11.06 16.20 10.84
N GLY A 345 -12.20 16.69 11.34
CA GLY A 345 -12.28 17.51 12.53
C GLY A 345 -11.56 16.89 13.73
N ARG A 346 -10.78 17.70 14.41
CA ARG A 346 -10.40 17.45 15.79
C ARG A 346 -11.69 17.45 16.62
N ARG A 347 -12.17 16.29 16.99
CA ARG A 347 -13.08 16.12 18.12
C ARG A 347 -12.41 15.33 19.21
#